data_8416d5e070d884fde2a11dc34ea93530
#
_entry.id   8416d5e070d884fde2a11dc34ea93530
#
_cell.length_a   1.000
_cell.length_b   1.000
_cell.length_c   1.000
_cell.angle_alpha   90.00
_cell.angle_beta   90.00
_cell.angle_gamma   90.00
#
_symmetry.space_group_name_H-M   'P 1'
#
loop_
_entity.id
_entity.type
_entity.pdbx_description
1 polymer ?
#
loop_
_entity_poly.entity_id
_entity_poly.type
_entity_poly.pdbx_seq_one_letter_code
_entity_poly.pdbx_strand_id
1 'polypeptide(L)'
;PMWLGAVGNTVFLYALYTVVHEAVHSNISSRSKNLRWVDPLAGIIACAPLWLNYHQHKRQHMEHHAHTNEDIDPDIYARGSFLGWILLRLPLALINYFNPVQQYRDCKRFNCTRREYGYTFASFATHTAIVIALIALGYWREVLFLWFVPWWIGQTVMLTFFTWTPHRYRSFARTTAGWRIAEIQMDRLNQEMPDRLQEEGDPLRSEE
;
A
#
# COMPACT_ATOMS: atom_id res chain seq x y z
N PRO A 1 4.35 23.28 -20.79
CA PRO A 1 4.98 23.73 -19.55
C PRO A 1 5.12 22.59 -18.55
N MET A 2 6.29 22.48 -17.91
CA MET A 2 6.65 21.37 -17.00
C MET A 2 5.65 21.19 -15.83
N TRP A 3 5.05 22.28 -15.34
CA TRP A 3 4.05 22.23 -14.28
C TRP A 3 2.77 21.46 -14.67
N LEU A 4 2.32 21.53 -15.94
CA LEU A 4 1.18 20.70 -16.40
C LEU A 4 1.53 19.22 -16.34
N GLY A 5 2.76 18.86 -16.74
CA GLY A 5 3.26 17.50 -16.59
C GLY A 5 3.33 17.06 -15.12
N ALA A 6 3.76 17.97 -14.23
CA ALA A 6 3.79 17.68 -12.80
C ALA A 6 2.39 17.39 -12.22
N VAL A 7 1.39 18.21 -12.55
CA VAL A 7 0.00 17.98 -12.12
C VAL A 7 -0.53 16.66 -12.69
N GLY A 8 -0.37 16.44 -13.99
CA GLY A 8 -0.81 15.19 -14.63
C GLY A 8 -0.17 13.95 -14.01
N ASN A 9 1.14 14.01 -13.74
CA ASN A 9 1.86 12.91 -13.11
C ASN A 9 1.44 12.68 -11.65
N THR A 10 1.09 13.73 -10.91
CA THR A 10 0.54 13.57 -9.55
C THR A 10 -0.75 12.77 -9.56
N VAL A 11 -1.67 13.09 -10.47
CA VAL A 11 -2.94 12.36 -10.63
C VAL A 11 -2.67 10.92 -11.10
N PHE A 12 -1.77 10.75 -12.06
CA PHE A 12 -1.40 9.44 -12.58
C PHE A 12 -0.79 8.53 -11.51
N LEU A 13 0.17 9.04 -10.72
CA LEU A 13 0.78 8.29 -9.63
C LEU A 13 -0.23 7.90 -8.56
N TYR A 14 -1.17 8.81 -8.23
CA TYR A 14 -2.27 8.48 -7.34
C TYR A 14 -3.14 7.34 -7.91
N ALA A 15 -3.51 7.41 -9.20
CA ALA A 15 -4.31 6.38 -9.85
C ALA A 15 -3.58 5.03 -9.94
N LEU A 16 -2.26 5.02 -10.13
CA LEU A 16 -1.46 3.79 -10.13
C LEU A 16 -1.53 3.03 -8.80
N TYR A 17 -1.68 3.74 -7.68
CA TYR A 17 -1.85 3.06 -6.39
C TYR A 17 -3.14 2.23 -6.33
N THR A 18 -4.20 2.66 -7.00
CA THR A 18 -5.42 1.85 -7.12
C THR A 18 -5.13 0.53 -7.84
N VAL A 19 -4.31 0.56 -8.90
CA VAL A 19 -3.88 -0.67 -9.60
C VAL A 19 -3.06 -1.57 -8.66
N VAL A 20 -2.14 -0.99 -7.87
CA VAL A 20 -1.37 -1.76 -6.87
C VAL A 20 -2.30 -2.41 -5.85
N HIS A 21 -3.24 -1.66 -5.31
CA HIS A 21 -4.22 -2.14 -4.34
C HIS A 21 -5.04 -3.32 -4.89
N GLU A 22 -5.62 -3.18 -6.08
CA GLU A 22 -6.39 -4.24 -6.72
C GLU A 22 -5.53 -5.48 -7.03
N ALA A 23 -4.27 -5.28 -7.45
CA ALA A 23 -3.33 -6.37 -7.68
C ALA A 23 -2.97 -7.13 -6.40
N VAL A 24 -2.82 -6.43 -5.27
CA VAL A 24 -2.56 -7.04 -3.95
C VAL A 24 -3.70 -7.95 -3.54
N HIS A 25 -4.95 -7.54 -3.79
CA HIS A 25 -6.15 -8.30 -3.48
C HIS A 25 -6.51 -9.35 -4.55
N SER A 26 -5.71 -9.48 -5.61
CA SER A 26 -5.97 -10.40 -6.72
C SER A 26 -7.31 -10.14 -7.44
N ASN A 27 -7.74 -8.89 -7.49
CA ASN A 27 -9.00 -8.47 -8.11
C ASN A 27 -8.88 -8.20 -9.61
N ILE A 28 -7.67 -7.91 -10.14
CA ILE A 28 -7.46 -7.63 -11.57
C ILE A 28 -7.74 -8.88 -12.39
N SER A 29 -7.29 -10.04 -11.93
CA SER A 29 -7.54 -11.32 -12.59
C SER A 29 -8.96 -11.86 -12.35
N SER A 30 -9.81 -11.14 -11.61
CA SER A 30 -11.13 -11.60 -11.16
C SER A 30 -11.07 -13.00 -10.52
N ARG A 31 -9.96 -13.30 -9.84
CA ARG A 31 -9.65 -14.60 -9.21
C ARG A 31 -9.60 -15.79 -10.19
N SER A 32 -9.57 -15.54 -11.49
CA SER A 32 -9.44 -16.59 -12.50
C SER A 32 -8.11 -17.32 -12.34
N LYS A 33 -8.16 -18.66 -12.21
CA LYS A 33 -6.95 -19.50 -12.06
C LYS A 33 -5.94 -19.30 -13.20
N ASN A 34 -6.44 -19.13 -14.42
CA ASN A 34 -5.61 -18.99 -15.63
C ASN A 34 -4.95 -17.61 -15.76
N LEU A 35 -5.49 -16.59 -15.08
CA LEU A 35 -5.02 -15.21 -15.15
C LEU A 35 -4.31 -14.72 -13.87
N ARG A 36 -4.05 -15.60 -12.91
CA ARG A 36 -3.39 -15.25 -11.62
C ARG A 36 -2.03 -14.56 -11.77
N TRP A 37 -1.36 -14.76 -12.89
CA TRP A 37 -0.09 -14.09 -13.19
C TRP A 37 -0.24 -12.61 -13.53
N VAL A 38 -1.46 -12.18 -13.91
CA VAL A 38 -1.75 -10.77 -14.27
C VAL A 38 -1.65 -9.86 -13.05
N ASP A 39 -2.13 -10.31 -11.86
CA ASP A 39 -2.08 -9.50 -10.64
C ASP A 39 -0.64 -9.11 -10.25
N PRO A 40 0.32 -10.05 -10.07
CA PRO A 40 1.68 -9.66 -9.74
C PRO A 40 2.35 -8.87 -10.85
N LEU A 41 2.07 -9.14 -12.14
CA LEU A 41 2.65 -8.38 -13.23
C LEU A 41 2.16 -6.92 -13.22
N ALA A 42 0.84 -6.70 -13.13
CA ALA A 42 0.25 -5.37 -13.06
C ALA A 42 0.73 -4.63 -11.80
N GLY A 43 0.78 -5.32 -10.66
CA GLY A 43 1.27 -4.77 -9.40
C GLY A 43 2.75 -4.35 -9.47
N ILE A 44 3.63 -5.16 -10.05
CA ILE A 44 5.05 -4.83 -10.21
C ILE A 44 5.22 -3.60 -11.12
N ILE A 45 4.51 -3.56 -12.25
CA ILE A 45 4.56 -2.43 -13.19
C ILE A 45 4.06 -1.14 -12.52
N ALA A 46 2.92 -1.20 -11.81
CA ALA A 46 2.34 -0.05 -11.13
C ALA A 46 3.15 0.42 -9.91
N CYS A 47 3.83 -0.49 -9.22
CA CYS A 47 4.71 -0.17 -8.09
C CYS A 47 5.97 0.60 -8.52
N ALA A 48 6.47 0.38 -9.74
CA ALA A 48 7.75 0.96 -10.19
C ALA A 48 7.80 2.49 -10.07
N PRO A 49 6.90 3.28 -10.65
CA PRO A 49 6.94 4.74 -10.53
C PRO A 49 6.57 5.24 -9.12
N LEU A 50 5.96 4.40 -8.28
CA LEU A 50 5.60 4.71 -6.90
C LEU A 50 6.76 4.46 -5.92
N TRP A 51 7.89 3.93 -6.35
CA TRP A 51 9.00 3.49 -5.52
C TRP A 51 8.59 2.43 -4.48
N LEU A 52 7.63 1.58 -4.86
CA LEU A 52 7.14 0.48 -4.05
C LEU A 52 7.73 -0.86 -4.52
N ASN A 53 7.86 -1.78 -3.58
CA ASN A 53 8.21 -3.17 -3.87
C ASN A 53 6.96 -4.03 -3.73
N TYR A 54 6.42 -4.51 -4.84
CA TYR A 54 5.12 -5.20 -4.87
C TYR A 54 5.00 -6.32 -3.84
N HIS A 55 5.96 -7.24 -3.77
CA HIS A 55 5.86 -8.40 -2.87
C HIS A 55 5.90 -8.02 -1.39
N GLN A 56 6.79 -7.09 -1.01
CA GLN A 56 6.86 -6.55 0.34
C GLN A 56 5.59 -5.79 0.69
N HIS A 57 5.15 -4.90 -0.21
CA HIS A 57 3.93 -4.11 -0.02
C HIS A 57 2.70 -5.00 0.12
N LYS A 58 2.59 -6.08 -0.68
CA LYS A 58 1.50 -7.04 -0.55
C LYS A 58 1.45 -7.65 0.85
N ARG A 59 2.57 -8.10 1.39
CA ARG A 59 2.62 -8.67 2.75
C ARG A 59 2.23 -7.64 3.81
N GLN A 60 2.81 -6.45 3.73
CA GLN A 60 2.49 -5.35 4.64
C GLN A 60 1.00 -4.99 4.61
N HIS A 61 0.43 -4.87 3.41
CA HIS A 61 -0.96 -4.50 3.21
C HIS A 61 -1.93 -5.59 3.71
N MET A 62 -1.63 -6.86 3.47
CA MET A 62 -2.43 -7.97 4.01
C MET A 62 -2.33 -8.07 5.53
N GLU A 63 -1.16 -7.80 6.12
CA GLU A 63 -0.99 -7.72 7.57
C GLU A 63 -1.80 -6.57 8.17
N HIS A 64 -1.83 -5.40 7.49
CA HIS A 64 -2.68 -4.28 7.87
C HIS A 64 -4.16 -4.69 7.90
N HIS A 65 -4.67 -5.37 6.86
CA HIS A 65 -6.06 -5.84 6.86
C HIS A 65 -6.38 -6.85 7.96
N ALA A 66 -5.43 -7.73 8.28
CA ALA A 66 -5.61 -8.72 9.34
C ALA A 66 -5.62 -8.10 10.75
N HIS A 67 -4.94 -6.98 10.94
CA HIS A 67 -4.66 -6.38 12.25
C HIS A 67 -4.97 -4.88 12.33
N THR A 68 -5.92 -4.39 11.53
CA THR A 68 -6.26 -2.96 11.43
C THR A 68 -6.51 -2.35 12.82
N ASN A 69 -5.77 -1.28 13.13
CA ASN A 69 -5.79 -0.55 14.41
C ASN A 69 -5.29 -1.32 15.65
N GLU A 70 -4.78 -2.53 15.49
CA GLU A 70 -4.07 -3.24 16.56
C GLU A 70 -2.64 -2.69 16.74
N ASP A 71 -1.95 -3.09 17.82
CA ASP A 71 -0.58 -2.61 18.09
C ASP A 71 0.46 -3.19 17.11
N ILE A 72 0.13 -4.30 16.43
CA ILE A 72 0.96 -4.93 15.40
C ILE A 72 0.67 -4.43 13.98
N ASP A 73 -0.38 -3.62 13.79
CA ASP A 73 -0.73 -3.02 12.50
C ASP A 73 0.50 -2.28 11.91
N PRO A 74 0.88 -2.59 10.67
CA PRO A 74 1.94 -1.85 9.98
C PRO A 74 1.75 -0.33 9.96
N ASP A 75 0.49 0.13 9.90
CA ASP A 75 0.13 1.54 9.77
C ASP A 75 -0.06 2.26 11.12
N ILE A 76 0.23 1.57 12.23
CA ILE A 76 0.12 2.10 13.59
C ILE A 76 0.94 3.40 13.80
N TYR A 77 2.02 3.56 13.04
CA TYR A 77 2.88 4.76 13.12
C TYR A 77 2.12 6.06 12.76
N ALA A 78 1.02 5.95 12.02
CA ALA A 78 0.20 7.10 11.63
C ALA A 78 -0.64 7.68 12.77
N ARG A 79 -0.82 6.96 13.89
CA ARG A 79 -1.64 7.40 15.03
C ARG A 79 -1.24 8.76 15.57
N GLY A 80 -2.24 9.57 15.95
CA GLY A 80 -2.10 10.79 16.72
C GLY A 80 -2.54 12.06 15.98
N SER A 81 -2.12 13.23 16.51
CA SER A 81 -2.56 14.52 16.01
C SER A 81 -2.14 14.80 14.57
N PHE A 82 -2.92 15.63 13.87
CA PHE A 82 -2.64 16.06 12.51
C PHE A 82 -1.28 16.79 12.39
N LEU A 83 -0.96 17.67 13.33
CA LEU A 83 0.33 18.36 13.33
C LEU A 83 1.50 17.38 13.50
N GLY A 84 1.37 16.43 14.41
CA GLY A 84 2.39 15.39 14.57
C GLY A 84 2.49 14.47 13.36
N TRP A 85 1.41 14.28 12.62
CA TRP A 85 1.42 13.57 11.35
C TRP A 85 2.21 14.34 10.30
N ILE A 86 1.77 15.56 9.96
CA ILE A 86 2.33 16.36 8.85
C ILE A 86 3.78 16.76 9.12
N LEU A 87 4.14 17.13 10.35
CA LEU A 87 5.47 17.69 10.65
C LEU A 87 6.53 16.60 10.94
N LEU A 88 6.13 15.42 11.36
CA LEU A 88 7.09 14.40 11.79
C LEU A 88 6.88 13.05 11.11
N ARG A 89 5.73 12.41 11.31
CA ARG A 89 5.54 11.01 10.90
C ARG A 89 5.46 10.83 9.40
N LEU A 90 4.75 11.71 8.70
CA LEU A 90 4.64 11.67 7.25
C LEU A 90 5.99 11.91 6.54
N PRO A 91 6.78 12.95 6.86
CA PRO A 91 8.11 13.11 6.28
C PRO A 91 9.02 11.91 6.52
N LEU A 92 9.02 11.34 7.75
CA LEU A 92 9.80 10.14 8.05
C LEU A 92 9.33 8.93 7.25
N ALA A 93 8.01 8.73 7.11
CA ALA A 93 7.46 7.67 6.28
C ALA A 93 7.91 7.81 4.82
N LEU A 94 7.82 9.01 4.25
CA LEU A 94 8.23 9.27 2.87
C LEU A 94 9.73 9.04 2.65
N ILE A 95 10.58 9.47 3.58
CA ILE A 95 12.04 9.25 3.51
C ILE A 95 12.36 7.75 3.60
N ASN A 96 11.60 6.99 4.38
CA ASN A 96 11.82 5.55 4.55
C ASN A 96 11.61 4.73 3.27
N TYR A 97 10.85 5.23 2.28
CA TYR A 97 10.78 4.59 0.96
C TYR A 97 12.16 4.49 0.29
N PHE A 98 13.05 5.45 0.54
CA PHE A 98 14.40 5.51 -0.03
C PHE A 98 15.47 4.90 0.88
N ASN A 99 15.09 4.30 2.01
CA ASN A 99 16.01 3.75 3.01
C ASN A 99 16.14 2.22 2.85
N PRO A 100 17.26 1.69 2.33
CA PRO A 100 17.44 0.24 2.15
C PRO A 100 17.46 -0.54 3.47
N VAL A 101 17.88 0.10 4.57
CA VAL A 101 17.86 -0.54 5.90
C VAL A 101 16.41 -0.71 6.38
N GLN A 102 15.54 0.26 6.10
CA GLN A 102 14.13 0.12 6.42
C GLN A 102 13.48 -0.97 5.57
N GLN A 103 13.77 -1.03 4.26
CA GLN A 103 13.29 -2.11 3.39
C GLN A 103 13.69 -3.50 3.91
N TYR A 104 14.92 -3.64 4.41
CA TYR A 104 15.38 -4.89 5.03
C TYR A 104 14.59 -5.22 6.30
N ARG A 105 14.40 -4.24 7.19
CA ARG A 105 13.64 -4.40 8.45
C ARG A 105 12.19 -4.80 8.18
N ASP A 106 11.56 -4.18 7.19
CA ASP A 106 10.18 -4.46 6.80
C ASP A 106 10.06 -5.88 6.21
N CYS A 107 10.96 -6.27 5.32
CA CYS A 107 11.01 -7.63 4.81
C CYS A 107 11.16 -8.67 5.94
N LYS A 108 11.97 -8.37 6.95
CA LYS A 108 12.15 -9.23 8.13
C LYS A 108 10.87 -9.25 8.99
N ARG A 109 10.28 -8.10 9.25
CA ARG A 109 9.04 -7.96 10.04
C ARG A 109 7.88 -8.73 9.42
N PHE A 110 7.71 -8.64 8.10
CA PHE A 110 6.61 -9.27 7.37
C PHE A 110 6.94 -10.65 6.81
N ASN A 111 7.98 -11.31 7.34
CA ASN A 111 8.36 -12.68 6.98
C ASN A 111 8.48 -12.91 5.47
N CYS A 112 9.12 -11.98 4.75
CA CYS A 112 9.40 -12.15 3.34
C CYS A 112 10.26 -13.40 3.09
N THR A 113 9.96 -14.14 2.02
CA THR A 113 10.79 -15.26 1.57
C THR A 113 12.12 -14.74 1.01
N ARG A 114 13.14 -15.62 0.89
CA ARG A 114 14.42 -15.24 0.26
C ARG A 114 14.25 -14.68 -1.15
N ARG A 115 13.28 -15.18 -1.90
CA ARG A 115 12.96 -14.70 -3.25
C ARG A 115 12.38 -13.30 -3.22
N GLU A 116 11.47 -13.00 -2.30
CA GLU A 116 10.88 -11.68 -2.12
C GLU A 116 11.92 -10.66 -1.64
N TYR A 117 12.86 -11.04 -0.77
CA TYR A 117 14.04 -10.22 -0.46
C TYR A 117 14.81 -9.87 -1.73
N GLY A 118 15.13 -10.87 -2.57
CA GLY A 118 15.83 -10.66 -3.83
C GLY A 118 15.11 -9.66 -4.74
N TYR A 119 13.80 -9.81 -4.91
CA TYR A 119 12.99 -8.88 -5.71
C TYR A 119 12.96 -7.46 -5.12
N THR A 120 12.81 -7.33 -3.80
CA THR A 120 12.79 -6.03 -3.12
C THR A 120 14.10 -5.27 -3.37
N PHE A 121 15.24 -5.92 -3.15
CA PHE A 121 16.54 -5.26 -3.32
C PHE A 121 16.92 -5.05 -4.79
N ALA A 122 16.57 -5.98 -5.69
CA ALA A 122 16.77 -5.80 -7.12
C ALA A 122 15.95 -4.61 -7.65
N SER A 123 14.68 -4.52 -7.26
CA SER A 123 13.81 -3.38 -7.60
C SER A 123 14.37 -2.07 -7.07
N PHE A 124 14.75 -2.02 -5.79
CA PHE A 124 15.35 -0.84 -5.18
C PHE A 124 16.62 -0.39 -5.89
N ALA A 125 17.54 -1.32 -6.16
CA ALA A 125 18.78 -1.03 -6.87
C ALA A 125 18.52 -0.54 -8.30
N THR A 126 17.58 -1.15 -9.02
CA THR A 126 17.21 -0.75 -10.38
C THR A 126 16.64 0.66 -10.41
N HIS A 127 15.70 1.00 -9.52
CA HIS A 127 15.14 2.36 -9.44
C HIS A 127 16.24 3.39 -9.12
N THR A 128 17.07 3.09 -8.13
CA THR A 128 18.18 3.97 -7.75
C THR A 128 19.16 4.18 -8.93
N ALA A 129 19.51 3.11 -9.63
CA ALA A 129 20.41 3.19 -10.80
C ALA A 129 19.79 4.02 -11.94
N ILE A 130 18.49 3.86 -12.23
CA ILE A 130 17.78 4.65 -13.24
C ILE A 130 17.81 6.14 -12.88
N VAL A 131 17.50 6.50 -11.64
CA VAL A 131 17.51 7.91 -11.19
C VAL A 131 18.91 8.51 -11.26
N ILE A 132 19.93 7.79 -10.80
CA ILE A 132 21.33 8.24 -10.90
C ILE A 132 21.72 8.44 -12.35
N ALA A 133 21.38 7.50 -13.24
CA ALA A 133 21.70 7.61 -14.67
C ALA A 133 21.01 8.82 -15.31
N LEU A 134 19.75 9.07 -15.04
CA LEU A 134 19.02 10.23 -15.55
C LEU A 134 19.63 11.54 -15.06
N ILE A 135 20.01 11.64 -13.79
CA ILE A 135 20.70 12.82 -13.24
C ILE A 135 22.06 13.01 -13.91
N ALA A 136 22.84 11.95 -14.08
CA ALA A 136 24.15 12.00 -14.74
C ALA A 136 24.07 12.42 -16.22
N LEU A 137 22.95 12.05 -16.89
CA LEU A 137 22.65 12.47 -18.26
C LEU A 137 22.10 13.92 -18.36
N GLY A 138 21.97 14.64 -17.26
CA GLY A 138 21.51 16.02 -17.22
C GLY A 138 20.00 16.21 -17.03
N TYR A 139 19.20 15.13 -16.89
CA TYR A 139 17.73 15.18 -16.73
C TYR A 139 17.29 15.42 -15.28
N TRP A 140 18.11 16.07 -14.45
CA TRP A 140 17.79 16.28 -13.03
C TRP A 140 16.51 17.11 -12.80
N ARG A 141 16.20 18.06 -13.71
CA ARG A 141 14.98 18.87 -13.64
C ARG A 141 13.73 18.03 -13.89
N GLU A 142 13.78 17.18 -14.90
CA GLU A 142 12.71 16.26 -15.25
C GLU A 142 12.48 15.26 -14.12
N VAL A 143 13.53 14.68 -13.56
CA VAL A 143 13.45 13.79 -12.39
C VAL A 143 12.81 14.53 -11.21
N LEU A 144 13.23 15.75 -10.92
CA LEU A 144 12.69 16.53 -9.81
C LEU A 144 11.23 16.91 -10.03
N PHE A 145 10.91 17.57 -11.16
CA PHE A 145 9.60 18.19 -11.37
C PHE A 145 8.56 17.27 -12.00
N LEU A 146 8.95 16.27 -12.78
CA LEU A 146 8.01 15.36 -13.42
C LEU A 146 7.83 14.04 -12.67
N TRP A 147 8.71 13.72 -11.72
CA TRP A 147 8.58 12.50 -10.95
C TRP A 147 8.64 12.73 -9.44
N PHE A 148 9.73 13.27 -8.86
CA PHE A 148 9.89 13.36 -7.40
C PHE A 148 8.85 14.26 -6.73
N VAL A 149 8.61 15.48 -7.24
CA VAL A 149 7.59 16.40 -6.69
C VAL A 149 6.19 15.81 -6.84
N PRO A 150 5.75 15.31 -8.01
CA PRO A 150 4.48 14.60 -8.14
C PRO A 150 4.34 13.40 -7.21
N TRP A 151 5.40 12.60 -7.09
CA TRP A 151 5.46 11.45 -6.18
C TRP A 151 5.26 11.89 -4.72
N TRP A 152 5.99 12.91 -4.27
CA TRP A 152 5.89 13.43 -2.91
C TRP A 152 4.48 13.92 -2.58
N ILE A 153 3.87 14.70 -3.48
CA ILE A 153 2.51 15.21 -3.33
C ILE A 153 1.50 14.06 -3.34
N GLY A 154 1.59 13.17 -4.31
CA GLY A 154 0.69 12.02 -4.43
C GLY A 154 0.72 11.11 -3.21
N GLN A 155 1.94 10.76 -2.73
CA GLN A 155 2.13 9.96 -1.52
C GLN A 155 1.62 10.70 -0.26
N THR A 156 1.85 12.02 -0.15
CA THR A 156 1.33 12.83 0.95
C THR A 156 -0.19 12.75 1.03
N VAL A 157 -0.87 12.94 -0.09
CA VAL A 157 -2.33 12.86 -0.17
C VAL A 157 -2.79 11.44 0.19
N MET A 158 -2.22 10.44 -0.45
CA MET A 158 -2.57 9.03 -0.26
C MET A 158 -2.39 8.60 1.20
N LEU A 159 -1.21 8.78 1.78
CA LEU A 159 -0.92 8.39 3.16
C LEU A 159 -1.77 9.18 4.17
N THR A 160 -2.11 10.43 3.88
CA THR A 160 -2.98 11.20 4.78
C THR A 160 -4.40 10.67 4.77
N PHE A 161 -4.98 10.40 3.59
CA PHE A 161 -6.35 9.94 3.50
C PHE A 161 -6.53 8.45 3.84
N PHE A 162 -5.63 7.58 3.39
CA PHE A 162 -5.79 6.14 3.55
C PHE A 162 -5.06 5.56 4.76
N THR A 163 -4.00 6.23 5.25
CA THR A 163 -3.26 5.73 6.42
C THR A 163 -3.58 6.56 7.67
N TRP A 164 -3.37 7.88 7.66
CA TRP A 164 -3.58 8.68 8.88
C TRP A 164 -5.06 8.82 9.25
N THR A 165 -5.95 9.13 8.32
CA THR A 165 -7.37 9.39 8.62
C THR A 165 -8.05 8.22 9.35
N PRO A 166 -7.90 6.95 8.93
CA PRO A 166 -8.48 5.81 9.65
C PRO A 166 -7.79 5.53 11.00
N HIS A 167 -6.49 5.81 11.12
CA HIS A 167 -5.69 5.47 12.31
C HIS A 167 -5.53 6.59 13.33
N ARG A 168 -5.99 7.81 13.02
CA ARG A 168 -5.77 9.02 13.86
C ARG A 168 -6.25 8.89 15.31
N TYR A 169 -7.27 8.08 15.56
CA TYR A 169 -7.83 7.86 16.89
C TYR A 169 -7.61 6.43 17.39
N ARG A 170 -6.97 6.32 18.55
CA ARG A 170 -6.76 5.04 19.24
C ARG A 170 -8.09 4.40 19.73
N SER A 171 -9.17 5.18 19.77
CA SER A 171 -10.38 4.86 20.55
C SER A 171 -11.52 4.28 19.75
N PHE A 172 -11.50 4.25 18.42
CA PHE A 172 -12.65 3.74 17.68
C PHE A 172 -12.82 2.22 17.81
N ALA A 173 -11.73 1.48 17.99
CA ALA A 173 -11.75 0.03 18.15
C ALA A 173 -11.84 -0.46 19.62
N ARG A 174 -11.62 0.42 20.63
CA ARG A 174 -11.59 0.03 22.04
C ARG A 174 -12.74 0.57 22.89
N THR A 175 -13.65 1.36 22.36
CA THR A 175 -14.88 1.66 23.09
C THR A 175 -15.87 0.52 22.88
N THR A 176 -16.38 -0.02 23.99
CA THR A 176 -17.44 -1.06 24.00
C THR A 176 -18.60 -0.71 23.06
N ALA A 177 -18.84 0.57 22.80
CA ALA A 177 -19.84 1.07 21.86
C ALA A 177 -19.41 0.88 20.38
N GLY A 178 -18.14 1.08 20.03
CA GLY A 178 -17.65 0.89 18.66
C GLY A 178 -17.68 -0.58 18.22
N TRP A 179 -17.29 -1.49 19.10
CA TRP A 179 -17.42 -2.93 18.87
C TRP A 179 -18.88 -3.36 18.71
N ARG A 180 -19.78 -2.88 19.57
CA ARG A 180 -21.21 -3.19 19.46
C ARG A 180 -21.84 -2.69 18.15
N ILE A 181 -21.42 -1.51 17.67
CA ILE A 181 -21.91 -0.98 16.37
C ILE A 181 -21.36 -1.83 15.21
N ALA A 182 -20.09 -2.22 15.26
CA ALA A 182 -19.48 -3.08 14.25
C ALA A 182 -20.10 -4.49 14.27
N GLU A 183 -20.30 -5.09 15.43
CA GLU A 183 -21.01 -6.36 15.58
C GLU A 183 -22.45 -6.29 15.04
N ILE A 184 -23.21 -5.25 15.41
CA ILE A 184 -24.58 -5.07 14.93
C ILE A 184 -24.63 -4.87 13.41
N GLN A 185 -23.66 -4.18 12.82
CA GLN A 185 -23.57 -4.01 11.37
C GLN A 185 -23.18 -5.32 10.67
N MET A 186 -22.25 -6.08 11.23
CA MET A 186 -21.86 -7.40 10.70
C MET A 186 -23.00 -8.40 10.83
N ASP A 187 -23.71 -8.43 11.95
CA ASP A 187 -24.87 -9.31 12.15
C ASP A 187 -26.00 -8.97 11.17
N ARG A 188 -26.27 -7.69 10.91
CA ARG A 188 -27.23 -7.27 9.88
C ARG A 188 -26.79 -7.70 8.48
N LEU A 189 -25.52 -7.48 8.12
CA LEU A 189 -24.98 -7.91 6.83
C LEU A 189 -25.05 -9.42 6.64
N ASN A 190 -24.77 -10.20 7.70
CA ASN A 190 -24.88 -11.65 7.69
C ASN A 190 -26.32 -12.13 7.59
N GLN A 191 -27.29 -11.42 8.19
CA GLN A 191 -28.72 -11.72 8.08
C GLN A 191 -29.33 -11.32 6.74
N GLU A 192 -28.76 -10.31 6.07
CA GLU A 192 -29.20 -9.84 4.75
C GLU A 192 -28.54 -10.60 3.59
N MET A 193 -27.46 -11.36 3.86
CA MET A 193 -26.81 -12.20 2.84
C MET A 193 -27.60 -13.47 2.61
N PRO A 194 -28.07 -13.75 1.36
CA PRO A 194 -28.73 -15.02 1.04
C PRO A 194 -27.82 -16.21 1.35
N ASP A 195 -28.38 -17.28 1.94
CA ASP A 195 -27.66 -18.50 2.35
C ASP A 195 -26.71 -19.08 1.27
N ARG A 196 -27.04 -18.88 0.00
CA ARG A 196 -26.19 -19.32 -1.14
C ARG A 196 -24.82 -18.64 -1.20
N LEU A 197 -24.67 -17.41 -0.71
CA LEU A 197 -23.38 -16.72 -0.70
C LEU A 197 -22.51 -17.12 0.50
N GLN A 198 -23.13 -17.68 1.54
CA GLN A 198 -22.40 -18.25 2.68
C GLN A 198 -21.79 -19.62 2.35
N GLU A 199 -22.43 -20.40 1.48
CA GLU A 199 -21.91 -21.70 1.02
C GLU A 199 -20.76 -21.56 0.00
N GLU A 200 -20.78 -20.52 -0.86
CA GLU A 200 -19.71 -20.28 -1.83
C GLU A 200 -18.44 -19.65 -1.23
N GLY A 201 -18.53 -19.14 0.00
CA GLY A 201 -17.41 -18.44 0.68
C GLY A 201 -16.51 -19.32 1.55
N ASP A 202 -16.85 -20.60 1.77
CA ASP A 202 -16.04 -21.50 2.60
C ASP A 202 -15.14 -22.41 1.73
N PRO A 203 -13.85 -22.07 1.54
CA PRO A 203 -12.92 -22.87 0.74
C PRO A 203 -12.52 -24.20 1.39
N LEU A 204 -12.96 -24.48 2.64
CA LEU A 204 -12.59 -25.67 3.39
C LEU A 204 -13.65 -26.79 3.35
N ARG A 205 -14.83 -26.53 2.77
CA ARG A 205 -15.92 -27.53 2.65
C ARG A 205 -15.87 -28.42 1.41
N SER A 206 -14.89 -28.29 0.55
CA SER A 206 -14.82 -29.06 -0.70
C SER A 206 -13.87 -30.26 -0.67
N GLU A 207 -13.41 -30.72 0.51
CA GLU A 207 -12.55 -31.91 0.65
C GLU A 207 -13.08 -32.88 1.73
N GLU A 208 -14.37 -33.23 1.69
CA GLU A 208 -14.92 -34.44 2.30
C GLU A 208 -15.61 -35.33 1.27
#